data_f31fac6ac918e3a14e5322253e74c186
#
_entry.id   f31fac6ac918e3a14e5322253e74c186
#
_cell.length_a   1.000
_cell.length_b   1.000
_cell.length_c   1.000
_cell.angle_alpha   90.00
_cell.angle_beta   90.00
_cell.angle_gamma   90.00
#
_symmetry.space_group_name_H-M   'P 1'
#
loop_
_entity.id
_entity.type
_entity.pdbx_description
1 polymer ?
#
loop_
_entity_poly.entity_id
_entity_poly.type
_entity_poly.pdbx_seq_one_letter_code
_entity_poly.pdbx_strand_id
1 'polypeptide(L)'
;ISAPVWAFFFDRVNLAFVRISINLFFFGGIFLYFYSQTLIWLAISSALIGWATGGGTLAWSLWVTKVAPPGRESAYMSVHSFFTGVRGVPAPFVGYWILSTLGPKDVAHISVSFIAASSIIFYTLASNKRLRAT
;
A
#
# COMPACT_ATOMS: atom_id res chain seq x y z
N ILE A 1 -8.03 -8.88 -11.59
CA ILE A 1 -7.12 -9.50 -12.59
C ILE A 1 -5.68 -9.58 -12.04
N SER A 2 -5.19 -8.59 -11.27
CA SER A 2 -3.82 -8.60 -10.74
C SER A 2 -3.59 -9.54 -9.54
N ALA A 3 -4.63 -9.91 -8.80
CA ALA A 3 -4.52 -10.69 -7.57
C ALA A 3 -3.77 -12.03 -7.73
N PRO A 4 -3.99 -12.87 -8.76
CA PRO A 4 -3.24 -14.11 -8.92
C PRO A 4 -1.73 -13.90 -9.09
N VAL A 5 -1.34 -12.85 -9.81
CA VAL A 5 0.07 -12.50 -10.00
C VAL A 5 0.69 -12.08 -8.67
N TRP A 6 0.01 -11.25 -7.91
CA TRP A 6 0.46 -10.82 -6.60
C TRP A 6 0.50 -11.98 -5.58
N ALA A 7 -0.44 -12.93 -5.64
CA ALA A 7 -0.41 -14.14 -4.81
C ALA A 7 0.87 -14.95 -5.06
N PHE A 8 1.21 -15.16 -6.33
CA PHE A 8 2.45 -15.86 -6.69
C PHE A 8 3.71 -15.17 -6.13
N PHE A 9 3.79 -13.84 -6.21
CA PHE A 9 4.90 -13.08 -5.63
C PHE A 9 4.87 -13.11 -4.10
N PHE A 10 3.69 -13.00 -3.50
CA PHE A 10 3.52 -13.03 -2.05
C PHE A 10 4.05 -14.31 -1.42
N ASP A 11 3.87 -15.45 -2.08
CA ASP A 11 4.32 -16.75 -1.57
C ASP A 11 5.83 -16.98 -1.73
N ARG A 12 6.44 -16.37 -2.75
CA ARG A 12 7.84 -16.66 -3.14
C ARG A 12 8.84 -15.57 -2.78
N VAL A 13 8.38 -14.36 -2.56
CA VAL A 13 9.22 -13.20 -2.32
C VAL A 13 9.05 -12.71 -0.88
N ASN A 14 10.12 -12.13 -0.32
CA ASN A 14 10.06 -11.48 0.97
C ASN A 14 8.93 -10.43 1.01
N LEU A 15 8.09 -10.49 2.03
CA LEU A 15 6.95 -9.61 2.22
C LEU A 15 7.33 -8.11 2.10
N ALA A 16 8.51 -7.73 2.59
CA ALA A 16 8.98 -6.34 2.48
C ALA A 16 9.13 -5.90 1.02
N PHE A 17 9.69 -6.75 0.16
CA PHE A 17 9.84 -6.43 -1.27
C PHE A 17 8.50 -6.41 -2.01
N VAL A 18 7.57 -7.30 -1.65
CA VAL A 18 6.20 -7.26 -2.19
C VAL A 18 5.54 -5.92 -1.84
N ARG A 19 5.67 -5.46 -0.59
CA ARG A 19 5.13 -4.16 -0.14
C ARG A 19 5.78 -2.98 -0.85
N ILE A 20 7.10 -3.00 -1.02
CA ILE A 20 7.83 -1.96 -1.77
C ILE A 20 7.35 -1.92 -3.22
N SER A 21 7.19 -3.06 -3.88
CA SER A 21 6.68 -3.13 -5.25
C SER A 21 5.28 -2.54 -5.37
N ILE A 22 4.36 -2.89 -4.46
CA ILE A 22 3.01 -2.31 -4.41
C ILE A 22 3.08 -0.79 -4.23
N ASN A 23 3.93 -0.32 -3.31
CA ASN A 23 4.14 1.11 -3.06
C ASN A 23 4.65 1.85 -4.29
N LEU A 24 5.56 1.25 -5.09
CA LEU A 24 6.07 1.86 -6.33
C LEU A 24 4.96 2.04 -7.38
N PHE A 25 4.06 1.07 -7.52
CA PHE A 25 2.90 1.21 -8.40
C PHE A 25 1.93 2.28 -7.90
N PHE A 26 1.68 2.37 -6.59
CA PHE A 26 0.88 3.45 -6.02
C PHE A 26 1.54 4.81 -6.20
N PHE A 27 2.85 4.91 -5.97
CA PHE A 27 3.62 6.13 -6.16
C PHE A 27 3.46 6.66 -7.59
N GLY A 28 3.77 5.82 -8.60
CA GLY A 28 3.67 6.20 -10.00
C GLY A 28 2.22 6.51 -10.41
N GLY A 29 1.27 5.69 -9.95
CA GLY A 29 -0.15 5.90 -10.25
C GLY A 29 -0.69 7.21 -9.67
N ILE A 30 -0.45 7.51 -8.40
CA ILE A 30 -0.90 8.75 -7.76
C ILE A 30 -0.22 9.96 -8.39
N PHE A 31 1.09 9.89 -8.62
CA PHE A 31 1.81 10.98 -9.26
C PHE A 31 1.24 11.29 -10.65
N LEU A 32 1.11 10.29 -11.49
CA LEU A 32 0.51 10.45 -12.83
C LEU A 32 -0.94 10.94 -12.77
N TYR A 33 -1.74 10.47 -11.82
CA TYR A 33 -3.14 10.88 -11.69
C TYR A 33 -3.29 12.39 -11.52
N PHE A 34 -2.52 12.98 -10.61
CA PHE A 34 -2.64 14.39 -10.29
C PHE A 34 -1.89 15.32 -11.26
N TYR A 35 -0.92 14.79 -12.02
CA TYR A 35 -0.14 15.57 -12.99
C TYR A 35 -0.55 15.35 -14.43
N SER A 36 -1.40 14.38 -14.73
CA SER A 36 -1.83 14.11 -16.10
C SER A 36 -2.77 15.19 -16.62
N GLN A 37 -2.52 15.59 -17.86
CA GLN A 37 -3.39 16.53 -18.58
C GLN A 37 -4.11 15.87 -19.76
N THR A 38 -3.88 14.57 -19.98
CA THR A 38 -4.47 13.82 -21.09
C THR A 38 -5.16 12.56 -20.58
N LEU A 39 -6.21 12.15 -21.28
CA LEU A 39 -6.99 10.95 -20.94
C LEU A 39 -6.13 9.67 -20.93
N ILE A 40 -5.13 9.59 -21.82
CA ILE A 40 -4.22 8.44 -21.90
C ILE A 40 -3.42 8.27 -20.61
N TRP A 41 -2.82 9.34 -20.11
CA TRP A 41 -2.06 9.29 -18.87
C TRP A 41 -2.95 9.02 -17.66
N LEU A 42 -4.18 9.53 -17.67
CA LEU A 42 -5.16 9.23 -16.63
C LEU A 42 -5.56 7.76 -16.64
N ALA A 43 -5.72 7.16 -17.82
CA ALA A 43 -5.99 5.72 -17.94
C ALA A 43 -4.83 4.87 -17.46
N ILE A 44 -3.59 5.23 -17.80
CA ILE A 44 -2.37 4.55 -17.32
C ILE A 44 -2.27 4.64 -15.80
N SER A 45 -2.48 5.81 -15.24
CA SER A 45 -2.50 6.05 -13.80
C SER A 45 -3.53 5.15 -13.10
N SER A 46 -4.76 5.10 -13.60
CA SER A 46 -5.83 4.27 -13.06
C SER A 46 -5.49 2.79 -13.14
N ALA A 47 -4.83 2.35 -14.21
CA ALA A 47 -4.35 0.97 -14.36
C ALA A 47 -3.27 0.63 -13.33
N LEU A 48 -2.32 1.53 -13.08
CA LEU A 48 -1.27 1.35 -12.07
C LEU A 48 -1.86 1.28 -10.65
N ILE A 49 -2.80 2.18 -10.32
CA ILE A 49 -3.50 2.17 -9.02
C ILE A 49 -4.31 0.88 -8.87
N GLY A 50 -5.05 0.48 -9.90
CA GLY A 50 -5.83 -0.76 -9.88
C GLY A 50 -4.94 -2.01 -9.73
N TRP A 51 -3.80 -2.03 -10.39
CA TRP A 51 -2.80 -3.10 -10.24
C TRP A 51 -2.27 -3.17 -8.82
N ALA A 52 -1.87 -2.02 -8.24
CA ALA A 52 -1.38 -1.89 -6.88
C ALA A 52 -2.45 -2.26 -5.84
N THR A 53 -3.71 -1.88 -6.07
CA THR A 53 -4.84 -2.18 -5.18
C THR A 53 -5.05 -3.70 -5.03
N GLY A 54 -4.96 -4.45 -6.13
CA GLY A 54 -5.07 -5.91 -6.09
C GLY A 54 -3.98 -6.56 -5.23
N GLY A 55 -2.74 -6.10 -5.35
CA GLY A 55 -1.62 -6.53 -4.49
C GLY A 55 -1.77 -6.05 -3.06
N GLY A 56 -2.19 -4.81 -2.89
CA GLY A 56 -2.42 -4.19 -1.59
C GLY A 56 -3.46 -4.94 -0.76
N THR A 57 -4.60 -5.28 -1.34
CA THR A 57 -5.67 -6.04 -0.68
C THR A 57 -5.17 -7.41 -0.22
N LEU A 58 -4.45 -8.12 -1.08
CA LEU A 58 -3.90 -9.43 -0.75
C LEU A 58 -2.85 -9.33 0.36
N ALA A 59 -1.86 -8.45 0.20
CA ALA A 59 -0.82 -8.23 1.20
C ALA A 59 -1.41 -7.78 2.54
N TRP A 60 -2.46 -6.95 2.53
CA TRP A 60 -3.16 -6.47 3.69
C TRP A 60 -3.87 -7.59 4.46
N SER A 61 -4.50 -8.51 3.75
CA SER A 61 -5.26 -9.60 4.37
C SER A 61 -4.36 -10.73 4.89
N LEU A 62 -3.24 -11.00 4.21
CA LEU A 62 -2.42 -12.18 4.47
C LEU A 62 -1.09 -11.89 5.21
N TRP A 63 -0.67 -10.64 5.39
CA TRP A 63 0.62 -10.36 6.03
C TRP A 63 0.69 -10.88 7.47
N VAL A 64 -0.45 -10.89 8.16
CA VAL A 64 -0.55 -11.36 9.54
C VAL A 64 -0.18 -12.84 9.63
N THR A 65 -0.58 -13.66 8.64
CA THR A 65 -0.27 -15.09 8.62
C THR A 65 1.24 -15.38 8.54
N LYS A 66 2.01 -14.45 7.96
CA LYS A 66 3.48 -14.56 7.87
C LYS A 66 4.22 -14.06 9.12
N VAL A 67 3.61 -13.18 9.89
CA VAL A 67 4.28 -12.50 11.02
C VAL A 67 3.81 -13.00 12.37
N ALA A 68 2.55 -13.42 12.49
CA ALA A 68 1.99 -13.89 13.74
C ALA A 68 2.58 -15.24 14.15
N PRO A 69 2.83 -15.45 15.46
CA PRO A 69 3.14 -16.77 15.97
C PRO A 69 1.98 -17.76 15.71
N PRO A 70 2.27 -19.05 15.46
CA PRO A 70 1.24 -20.07 15.24
C PRO A 70 0.19 -20.08 16.37
N GLY A 71 -1.09 -20.07 15.99
CA GLY A 71 -2.23 -20.07 16.92
C GLY A 71 -2.61 -18.70 17.47
N ARG A 72 -1.92 -17.60 17.08
CA ARG A 72 -2.25 -16.24 17.50
C ARG A 72 -2.67 -15.32 16.34
N GLU A 73 -2.89 -15.88 15.16
CA GLU A 73 -3.21 -15.12 13.94
C GLU A 73 -4.47 -14.26 14.12
N SER A 74 -5.48 -14.80 14.77
CA SER A 74 -6.75 -14.09 15.03
C SER A 74 -6.54 -12.86 15.93
N ALA A 75 -5.76 -12.98 17.00
CA ALA A 75 -5.48 -11.87 17.91
C ALA A 75 -4.69 -10.74 17.18
N TYR A 76 -3.67 -11.12 16.40
CA TYR A 76 -2.90 -10.16 15.61
C TYR A 76 -3.75 -9.47 14.54
N MET A 77 -4.66 -10.23 13.89
CA MET A 77 -5.57 -9.67 12.90
C MET A 77 -6.58 -8.71 13.52
N SER A 78 -7.08 -9.01 14.73
CA SER A 78 -7.99 -8.11 15.45
C SER A 78 -7.32 -6.77 15.78
N VAL A 79 -6.09 -6.80 16.27
CA VAL A 79 -5.30 -5.59 16.55
C VAL A 79 -5.06 -4.80 15.25
N HIS A 80 -4.70 -5.49 14.17
CA HIS A 80 -4.50 -4.88 12.86
C HIS A 80 -5.78 -4.20 12.35
N SER A 81 -6.91 -4.89 12.42
CA SER A 81 -8.21 -4.37 11.99
C SER A 81 -8.65 -3.16 12.82
N PHE A 82 -8.41 -3.20 14.13
CA PHE A 82 -8.69 -2.07 15.03
C PHE A 82 -7.91 -0.82 14.62
N PHE A 83 -6.59 -0.91 14.48
CA PHE A 83 -5.77 0.24 14.05
C PHE A 83 -6.10 0.72 12.63
N THR A 84 -6.53 -0.18 11.76
CA THR A 84 -7.04 0.17 10.44
C THR A 84 -8.31 1.02 10.53
N GLY A 85 -9.25 0.62 11.38
CA GLY A 85 -10.47 1.39 11.62
C GLY A 85 -10.16 2.76 12.22
N VAL A 86 -9.33 2.81 13.25
CA VAL A 86 -8.90 4.06 13.90
C VAL A 86 -8.28 5.04 12.89
N ARG A 87 -7.45 4.54 11.99
CA ARG A 87 -6.87 5.36 10.91
C ARG A 87 -7.88 5.72 9.83
N GLY A 88 -8.76 4.79 9.50
CA GLY A 88 -9.73 4.93 8.41
C GLY A 88 -10.77 6.00 8.64
N VAL A 89 -11.19 6.20 9.89
CA VAL A 89 -12.22 7.21 10.24
C VAL A 89 -11.74 8.65 9.97
N PRO A 90 -10.59 9.12 10.46
CA PRO A 90 -10.15 10.50 10.23
C PRO A 90 -9.59 10.73 8.81
N ALA A 91 -9.17 9.70 8.10
CA ALA A 91 -8.48 9.85 6.81
C ALA A 91 -9.27 10.65 5.76
N PRO A 92 -10.59 10.42 5.53
CA PRO A 92 -11.37 11.22 4.58
C PRO A 92 -11.45 12.69 4.96
N PHE A 93 -11.60 12.99 6.25
CA PHE A 93 -11.71 14.37 6.75
C PHE A 93 -10.39 15.13 6.59
N VAL A 94 -9.28 14.49 6.96
CA VAL A 94 -7.93 15.05 6.78
C VAL A 94 -7.63 15.23 5.29
N GLY A 95 -7.95 14.24 4.46
CA GLY A 95 -7.76 14.31 3.02
C GLY A 95 -8.56 15.45 2.38
N TYR A 96 -9.81 15.60 2.76
CA TYR A 96 -10.66 16.71 2.28
C TYR A 96 -10.13 18.07 2.73
N TRP A 97 -9.72 18.18 4.00
CA TRP A 97 -9.14 19.42 4.53
C TRP A 97 -7.87 19.83 3.77
N ILE A 98 -6.95 18.89 3.53
CA ILE A 98 -5.74 19.14 2.74
C ILE A 98 -6.12 19.57 1.31
N LEU A 99 -7.05 18.84 0.67
CA LEU A 99 -7.49 19.14 -0.68
C LEU A 99 -8.10 20.55 -0.81
N SER A 100 -8.92 20.93 0.18
CA SER A 100 -9.61 22.23 0.16
C SER A 100 -8.71 23.42 0.50
N THR A 101 -7.64 23.19 1.29
CA THR A 101 -6.75 24.27 1.75
C THR A 101 -5.50 24.43 0.85
N LEU A 102 -4.90 23.31 0.43
CA LEU A 102 -3.63 23.31 -0.29
C LEU A 102 -3.78 22.97 -1.79
N GLY A 103 -4.82 22.22 -2.12
CA GLY A 103 -5.11 21.83 -3.49
C GLY A 103 -4.65 20.42 -3.88
N PRO A 104 -5.01 19.97 -5.10
CA PRO A 104 -4.83 18.56 -5.50
C PRO A 104 -3.35 18.15 -5.67
N LYS A 105 -2.47 19.04 -6.09
CA LYS A 105 -1.05 18.72 -6.24
C LYS A 105 -0.36 18.49 -4.90
N ASP A 106 -0.74 19.22 -3.88
CA ASP A 106 -0.19 19.04 -2.52
C ASP A 106 -0.68 17.74 -1.89
N VAL A 107 -1.93 17.35 -2.15
CA VAL A 107 -2.42 16.00 -1.80
C VAL A 107 -1.53 14.92 -2.43
N ALA A 108 -1.17 15.08 -3.70
CA ALA A 108 -0.27 14.14 -4.38
C ALA A 108 1.11 14.10 -3.71
N HIS A 109 1.73 15.27 -3.45
CA HIS A 109 3.06 15.34 -2.82
C HIS A 109 3.07 14.71 -1.43
N ILE A 110 2.07 15.01 -0.61
CA ILE A 110 1.95 14.44 0.74
C ILE A 110 1.78 12.92 0.65
N SER A 111 0.88 12.43 -0.21
CA SER A 111 0.62 11.01 -0.39
C SER A 111 1.87 10.25 -0.86
N VAL A 112 2.57 10.78 -1.85
CA VAL A 112 3.80 10.21 -2.40
C VAL A 112 4.92 10.21 -1.37
N SER A 113 5.03 11.25 -0.53
CA SER A 113 6.01 11.32 0.56
C SER A 113 5.76 10.23 1.62
N PHE A 114 4.51 9.99 2.01
CA PHE A 114 4.17 8.90 2.92
C PHE A 114 4.46 7.52 2.32
N ILE A 115 4.19 7.33 1.03
CA ILE A 115 4.50 6.08 0.32
C ILE A 115 6.02 5.86 0.28
N ALA A 116 6.81 6.89 0.00
CA ALA A 116 8.26 6.82 0.01
C ALA A 116 8.81 6.48 1.41
N ALA A 117 8.34 7.16 2.45
CA ALA A 117 8.70 6.88 3.83
C ALA A 117 8.35 5.42 4.22
N SER A 118 7.15 4.96 3.86
CA SER A 118 6.74 3.57 4.07
C SER A 118 7.68 2.58 3.37
N SER A 119 8.09 2.87 2.14
CA SER A 119 9.00 2.01 1.36
C SER A 119 10.39 1.93 2.00
N ILE A 120 10.90 3.04 2.54
CA ILE A 120 12.16 3.08 3.28
C ILE A 120 12.06 2.19 4.53
N ILE A 121 10.96 2.30 5.30
CA ILE A 121 10.74 1.46 6.49
C ILE A 121 10.71 -0.02 6.10
N PHE A 122 9.99 -0.41 5.05
CA PHE A 122 9.97 -1.79 4.58
C PHE A 122 11.34 -2.27 4.09
N TYR A 123 12.13 -1.39 3.47
CA TYR A 123 13.50 -1.73 3.07
C TYR A 123 14.39 -2.05 4.29
N THR A 124 14.33 -1.25 5.35
CA THR A 124 15.08 -1.53 6.59
C THR A 124 14.62 -2.81 7.28
N LEU A 125 13.35 -3.18 7.11
CA LEU A 125 12.79 -4.42 7.66
C LEU A 125 13.04 -5.65 6.77
N ALA A 126 13.52 -5.47 5.55
CA ALA A 126 13.72 -6.57 4.58
C ALA A 126 14.72 -7.64 5.08
N SER A 127 15.66 -7.27 5.96
CA SER A 127 16.61 -8.19 6.59
C SER A 127 15.99 -9.07 7.69
N ASN A 128 14.78 -8.74 8.15
CA ASN A 128 14.13 -9.47 9.24
C ASN A 128 13.71 -10.88 8.77
N LYS A 129 14.18 -11.90 9.50
CA LYS A 129 13.91 -13.31 9.17
C LYS A 129 12.41 -13.65 9.11
N ARG A 130 11.57 -12.96 9.90
CA ARG A 130 10.11 -13.18 9.92
C ARG A 130 9.38 -12.74 8.66
N LEU A 131 10.00 -11.89 7.85
CA LEU A 131 9.41 -11.38 6.61
C LEU A 131 9.86 -12.15 5.37
N ARG A 132 10.81 -13.09 5.52
CA ARG A 132 11.27 -13.94 4.42
C ARG A 132 10.18 -14.94 4.03
N ALA A 133 10.12 -15.27 2.75
CA ALA A 133 9.31 -16.39 2.28
C ALA A 133 9.79 -17.67 2.99
N THR A 134 8.87 -18.44 3.53
CA THR A 134 9.10 -19.79 4.04
C THR A 134 8.96 -20.78 2.92
#